data_c99ad3c9defe96f5868c2760d3338680
#
_entry.id   c99ad3c9defe96f5868c2760d3338680
#
_cell.length_a   1.000
_cell.length_b   1.000
_cell.length_c   1.000
_cell.angle_alpha   90.00
_cell.angle_beta   90.00
_cell.angle_gamma   90.00
#
_symmetry.space_group_name_H-M   'P 1'
#
loop_
_entity.id
_entity.type
_entity.pdbx_description
1 polymer ?
#
loop_
_entity_poly.entity_id
_entity_poly.type
_entity_poly.pdbx_seq_one_letter_code
_entity_poly.pdbx_strand_id
1 'polypeptide(L)'
;MTTILVKDNMMYGDGQMTGAYVSEYKAKKIKNYGCAIVGGAGRWASVVKFHNWVYDKLITEEAQTTYPETMVVMPEDLVEEDFAGLILYPDGRVIEFEGGGNSFEVNQPVSIGSGSPFAMACALNDIDGVKCIETAIHLDAGSGGEIQVESFPEEEEPKTAEELEAMSREELLALVMLMEEEK
;
A
#
# COMPACT_ATOMS: atom_id res chain seq x y z
N MET A 1 -6.30 -2.07 -16.26
CA MET A 1 -6.30 -0.62 -15.95
C MET A 1 -6.60 -0.50 -14.47
N THR A 2 -6.10 0.52 -13.79
CA THR A 2 -6.11 0.61 -12.33
C THR A 2 -5.76 2.03 -11.92
N THR A 3 -6.17 2.45 -10.73
CA THR A 3 -5.64 3.63 -10.03
C THR A 3 -5.20 3.22 -8.64
N ILE A 4 -3.96 3.48 -8.29
CA ILE A 4 -3.43 3.37 -6.93
C ILE A 4 -2.79 4.70 -6.58
N LEU A 5 -3.07 5.21 -5.40
CA LEU A 5 -2.54 6.46 -4.85
C LEU A 5 -1.95 6.20 -3.47
N VAL A 6 -0.77 6.74 -3.20
CA VAL A 6 -0.22 6.87 -1.85
C VAL A 6 -0.22 8.35 -1.47
N LYS A 7 -0.87 8.65 -0.35
CA LYS A 7 -0.99 10.00 0.21
C LYS A 7 -1.20 9.91 1.71
N ASP A 8 -0.55 10.78 2.47
CA ASP A 8 -0.71 10.90 3.94
C ASP A 8 -0.47 9.55 4.67
N ASN A 9 0.57 8.80 4.25
CA ASN A 9 0.94 7.47 4.76
C ASN A 9 -0.17 6.40 4.65
N MET A 10 -1.06 6.58 3.70
CA MET A 10 -2.12 5.64 3.36
C MET A 10 -2.04 5.26 1.89
N MET A 11 -2.49 4.07 1.56
CA MET A 11 -2.60 3.61 0.18
C MET A 11 -4.07 3.41 -0.19
N TYR A 12 -4.46 3.99 -1.31
CA TYR A 12 -5.81 3.98 -1.86
C TYR A 12 -5.80 3.32 -3.22
N GLY A 13 -6.84 2.56 -3.55
CA GLY A 13 -6.95 1.94 -4.88
C GLY A 13 -8.38 1.68 -5.30
N ASP A 14 -8.60 1.62 -6.61
CA ASP A 14 -9.85 1.18 -7.19
C ASP A 14 -9.97 -0.34 -7.21
N GLY A 15 -11.20 -0.88 -7.26
CA GLY A 15 -11.50 -2.32 -7.23
C GLY A 15 -11.76 -2.95 -8.61
N GLN A 16 -11.74 -2.19 -9.72
CA GLN A 16 -12.11 -2.70 -11.02
C GLN A 16 -10.99 -3.56 -11.64
N MET A 17 -11.37 -4.72 -12.13
CA MET A 17 -10.57 -5.48 -13.09
C MET A 17 -11.21 -5.36 -14.49
N THR A 18 -10.40 -4.98 -15.48
CA THR A 18 -10.82 -4.88 -16.87
C THR A 18 -10.19 -6.04 -17.66
N GLY A 19 -11.03 -6.96 -18.15
CA GLY A 19 -10.65 -8.02 -19.08
C GLY A 19 -11.29 -7.78 -20.44
N ALA A 20 -11.64 -8.85 -21.16
CA ALA A 20 -12.45 -8.76 -22.37
C ALA A 20 -13.86 -8.16 -22.10
N TYR A 21 -14.30 -8.25 -20.86
CA TYR A 21 -15.52 -7.63 -20.33
C TYR A 21 -15.17 -6.91 -19.02
N VAL A 22 -15.85 -5.80 -18.74
CA VAL A 22 -15.79 -5.15 -17.42
C VAL A 22 -16.39 -6.14 -16.43
N SER A 23 -15.59 -6.58 -15.47
CA SER A 23 -16.06 -7.45 -14.40
C SER A 23 -15.64 -6.85 -13.07
N GLU A 24 -16.61 -6.63 -12.21
CA GLU A 24 -16.40 -6.28 -10.81
C GLU A 24 -15.94 -7.55 -10.06
N TYR A 25 -14.66 -7.88 -10.16
CA TYR A 25 -14.08 -8.85 -9.27
C TYR A 25 -13.63 -8.14 -7.97
N LYS A 26 -13.79 -8.81 -6.84
CA LYS A 26 -13.20 -8.39 -5.56
C LYS A 26 -11.69 -8.65 -5.57
N ALA A 27 -10.99 -8.05 -6.53
CA ALA A 27 -9.55 -8.17 -6.62
C ALA A 27 -8.91 -7.20 -5.63
N LYS A 28 -8.15 -7.73 -4.67
CA LYS A 28 -7.35 -6.91 -3.79
C LYS A 28 -6.08 -6.45 -4.53
N LYS A 29 -6.09 -5.21 -5.03
CA LYS A 29 -4.95 -4.57 -5.69
C LYS A 29 -3.94 -4.04 -4.70
N ILE A 30 -4.37 -3.84 -3.46
CA ILE A 30 -3.59 -3.39 -2.33
C ILE A 30 -3.59 -4.49 -1.27
N LYS A 31 -2.44 -4.75 -0.67
CA LYS A 31 -2.29 -5.66 0.46
C LYS A 31 -1.45 -5.02 1.55
N ASN A 32 -1.97 -5.06 2.77
CA ASN A 32 -1.24 -4.68 3.97
C ASN A 32 -0.65 -5.95 4.61
N TYR A 33 0.67 -5.94 4.83
CA TYR A 33 1.43 -7.02 5.45
C TYR A 33 1.93 -6.64 6.85
N GLY A 34 1.49 -5.52 7.41
CA GLY A 34 1.93 -4.98 8.69
C GLY A 34 3.21 -4.15 8.58
N CYS A 35 4.29 -4.72 8.06
CA CYS A 35 5.57 -4.02 7.84
C CYS A 35 5.64 -3.25 6.50
N ALA A 36 4.71 -3.50 5.59
CA ALA A 36 4.61 -2.80 4.31
C ALA A 36 3.20 -2.89 3.74
N ILE A 37 2.77 -1.85 3.01
CA ILE A 37 1.55 -1.85 2.19
C ILE A 37 1.98 -1.85 0.74
N VAL A 38 1.46 -2.80 -0.05
CA VAL A 38 1.91 -3.07 -1.41
C VAL A 38 0.75 -2.93 -2.37
N GLY A 39 0.96 -2.18 -3.45
CA GLY A 39 -0.02 -1.99 -4.52
C GLY A 39 0.59 -2.20 -5.91
N GLY A 40 -0.22 -2.68 -6.87
CA GLY A 40 0.26 -2.90 -8.24
C GLY A 40 -0.77 -2.54 -9.30
N ALA A 41 -0.28 -1.99 -10.41
CA ALA A 41 -1.04 -1.63 -11.61
C ALA A 41 -0.46 -2.33 -12.85
N GLY A 42 -1.31 -2.56 -13.87
CA GLY A 42 -0.95 -3.29 -15.07
C GLY A 42 -1.72 -4.60 -15.21
N ARG A 43 -1.10 -5.60 -15.83
CA ARG A 43 -1.73 -6.93 -15.95
C ARG A 43 -1.89 -7.59 -14.59
N TRP A 44 -3.07 -8.17 -14.33
CA TRP A 44 -3.33 -8.84 -13.06
C TRP A 44 -2.32 -9.93 -12.71
N ALA A 45 -1.87 -10.70 -13.70
CA ALA A 45 -0.86 -11.72 -13.48
C ALA A 45 0.47 -11.13 -12.98
N SER A 46 0.89 -9.98 -13.51
CA SER A 46 2.10 -9.27 -13.07
C SER A 46 1.93 -8.68 -11.67
N VAL A 47 0.74 -8.14 -11.36
CA VAL A 47 0.39 -7.65 -10.01
C VAL A 47 0.49 -8.79 -8.98
N VAL A 48 -0.08 -9.97 -9.28
CA VAL A 48 -0.01 -11.13 -8.38
C VAL A 48 1.43 -11.61 -8.18
N LYS A 49 2.22 -11.69 -9.26
CA LYS A 49 3.65 -12.03 -9.17
C LYS A 49 4.42 -11.04 -8.33
N PHE A 50 4.16 -9.73 -8.50
CA PHE A 50 4.78 -8.67 -7.71
C PHE A 50 4.47 -8.82 -6.23
N HIS A 51 3.20 -9.00 -5.86
CA HIS A 51 2.80 -9.24 -4.47
C HIS A 51 3.49 -10.47 -3.86
N ASN A 52 3.57 -11.57 -4.61
CA ASN A 52 4.25 -12.77 -4.13
C ASN A 52 5.76 -12.54 -3.97
N TRP A 53 6.39 -11.89 -4.94
CA TRP A 53 7.81 -11.57 -4.88
C TRP A 53 8.13 -10.63 -3.70
N VAL A 54 7.32 -9.59 -3.45
CA VAL A 54 7.46 -8.72 -2.28
C VAL A 54 7.32 -9.53 -1.00
N TYR A 55 6.30 -10.38 -0.90
CA TYR A 55 6.11 -11.25 0.25
C TYR A 55 7.34 -12.12 0.52
N ASP A 56 7.82 -12.82 -0.49
CA ASP A 56 8.93 -13.77 -0.38
C ASP A 56 10.29 -13.09 -0.10
N LYS A 57 10.49 -11.85 -0.56
CA LYS A 57 11.79 -11.17 -0.52
C LYS A 57 11.90 -10.04 0.49
N LEU A 58 10.79 -9.45 0.91
CA LEU A 58 10.81 -8.27 1.77
C LEU A 58 10.05 -8.47 3.09
N ILE A 59 9.14 -9.46 3.16
CA ILE A 59 8.22 -9.60 4.30
C ILE A 59 8.56 -10.80 5.18
N THR A 60 9.14 -11.86 4.63
CA THR A 60 9.57 -13.00 5.43
C THR A 60 10.65 -12.61 6.45
N GLU A 61 10.72 -13.28 7.59
CA GLU A 61 11.72 -13.01 8.64
C GLU A 61 13.16 -13.03 8.10
N GLU A 62 13.44 -13.92 7.14
CA GLU A 62 14.75 -14.04 6.49
C GLU A 62 15.06 -12.81 5.61
N ALA A 63 14.05 -12.21 5.00
CA ALA A 63 14.18 -10.99 4.20
C ALA A 63 14.42 -9.76 5.09
N GLN A 64 13.74 -9.63 6.21
CA GLN A 64 13.87 -8.49 7.13
C GLN A 64 15.28 -8.38 7.74
N THR A 65 16.00 -9.49 7.89
CA THR A 65 17.38 -9.49 8.36
C THR A 65 18.40 -9.10 7.31
N THR A 66 18.03 -9.15 6.03
CA THR A 66 18.93 -8.97 4.88
C THR A 66 18.84 -7.58 4.24
N TYR A 67 17.77 -6.82 4.50
CA TYR A 67 17.47 -5.57 3.83
C TYR A 67 17.34 -4.36 4.74
N PRO A 68 18.43 -3.58 4.95
CA PRO A 68 18.22 -2.18 5.30
C PRO A 68 18.42 -1.19 4.13
N GLU A 69 19.19 -1.47 3.09
CA GLU A 69 19.67 -0.34 2.27
C GLU A 69 19.90 -0.60 0.77
N THR A 70 19.60 -1.76 0.22
CA THR A 70 19.82 -2.00 -1.21
C THR A 70 18.53 -1.89 -1.99
N MET A 71 18.54 -1.08 -3.06
CA MET A 71 17.50 -1.12 -4.10
C MET A 71 17.33 -2.57 -4.57
N VAL A 72 16.16 -3.12 -4.32
CA VAL A 72 15.85 -4.49 -4.71
C VAL A 72 15.45 -4.48 -6.18
N VAL A 73 16.30 -5.03 -7.02
CA VAL A 73 15.98 -5.20 -8.44
C VAL A 73 14.96 -6.32 -8.58
N MET A 74 13.80 -5.99 -9.12
CA MET A 74 12.77 -6.97 -9.44
C MET A 74 13.22 -7.85 -10.61
N PRO A 75 13.01 -9.20 -10.58
CA PRO A 75 13.35 -10.07 -11.68
C PRO A 75 12.69 -9.65 -12.99
N GLU A 76 13.43 -9.66 -14.10
CA GLU A 76 12.94 -9.24 -15.43
C GLU A 76 11.69 -10.02 -15.88
N ASP A 77 11.56 -11.29 -15.51
CA ASP A 77 10.40 -12.13 -15.85
C ASP A 77 9.12 -11.76 -15.10
N LEU A 78 9.21 -10.91 -14.06
CA LEU A 78 8.05 -10.36 -13.34
C LEU A 78 7.50 -9.10 -14.01
N VAL A 79 8.26 -8.49 -14.90
CA VAL A 79 7.98 -7.15 -15.38
C VAL A 79 7.57 -7.19 -16.84
N GLU A 80 6.36 -6.77 -17.11
CA GLU A 80 5.90 -6.41 -18.44
C GLU A 80 5.96 -4.88 -18.58
N GLU A 81 6.11 -4.35 -19.79
CA GLU A 81 6.31 -2.93 -20.06
C GLU A 81 5.20 -2.02 -19.49
N ASP A 82 4.00 -2.56 -19.21
CA ASP A 82 2.84 -1.83 -18.69
C ASP A 82 2.58 -2.08 -17.18
N PHE A 83 3.56 -2.61 -16.44
CA PHE A 83 3.48 -2.85 -15.00
C PHE A 83 4.07 -1.68 -14.21
N ALA A 84 3.44 -1.34 -13.09
CA ALA A 84 3.98 -0.48 -12.04
C ALA A 84 3.56 -1.01 -10.66
N GLY A 85 4.42 -0.88 -9.66
CA GLY A 85 4.17 -1.27 -8.28
C GLY A 85 4.58 -0.20 -7.31
N LEU A 86 3.91 -0.11 -6.16
CA LEU A 86 4.25 0.76 -5.04
C LEU A 86 4.39 -0.08 -3.77
N ILE A 87 5.39 0.23 -2.97
CA ILE A 87 5.54 -0.24 -1.60
C ILE A 87 5.58 0.98 -0.69
N LEU A 88 4.65 1.06 0.25
CA LEU A 88 4.63 2.06 1.31
C LEU A 88 5.12 1.40 2.61
N TYR A 89 6.08 2.01 3.28
CA TYR A 89 6.61 1.59 4.57
C TYR A 89 6.02 2.40 5.73
N PRO A 90 6.07 1.89 6.99
CA PRO A 90 5.54 2.58 8.16
C PRO A 90 6.17 3.95 8.41
N ASP A 91 7.44 4.14 8.03
CA ASP A 91 8.17 5.41 8.14
C ASP A 91 7.77 6.46 7.08
N GLY A 92 6.82 6.13 6.20
CA GLY A 92 6.31 7.01 5.16
C GLY A 92 7.09 6.96 3.84
N ARG A 93 8.20 6.21 3.78
CA ARG A 93 8.92 6.00 2.51
C ARG A 93 8.09 5.23 1.52
N VAL A 94 8.20 5.61 0.25
CA VAL A 94 7.54 4.92 -0.86
C VAL A 94 8.56 4.52 -1.90
N ILE A 95 8.55 3.26 -2.29
CA ILE A 95 9.36 2.76 -3.41
C ILE A 95 8.43 2.46 -4.58
N GLU A 96 8.73 3.05 -5.72
CA GLU A 96 8.06 2.77 -6.99
C GLU A 96 8.89 1.76 -7.79
N PHE A 97 8.20 0.80 -8.40
CA PHE A 97 8.73 -0.20 -9.32
C PHE A 97 8.12 0.01 -10.69
N GLU A 98 8.96 0.15 -11.68
CA GLU A 98 8.56 0.31 -13.09
C GLU A 98 8.72 -0.97 -13.89
N GLY A 99 8.09 -1.00 -15.05
CA GLY A 99 8.37 -1.98 -16.09
C GLY A 99 9.88 -1.98 -16.45
N GLY A 100 10.45 -3.19 -16.60
CA GLY A 100 11.90 -3.36 -16.78
C GLY A 100 12.67 -3.61 -15.49
N GLY A 101 12.00 -3.62 -14.32
CA GLY A 101 12.59 -4.06 -13.05
C GLY A 101 13.36 -2.99 -12.29
N ASN A 102 13.29 -1.73 -12.70
CA ASN A 102 13.87 -0.62 -11.95
C ASN A 102 13.00 -0.24 -10.75
N SER A 103 13.65 0.19 -9.67
CA SER A 103 12.97 0.74 -8.50
C SER A 103 13.67 2.00 -8.01
N PHE A 104 12.91 2.92 -7.46
CA PHE A 104 13.41 4.18 -6.91
C PHE A 104 12.47 4.70 -5.82
N GLU A 105 13.03 5.46 -4.89
CA GLU A 105 12.25 6.12 -3.86
C GLU A 105 11.55 7.35 -4.44
N VAL A 106 10.28 7.54 -4.08
CA VAL A 106 9.44 8.66 -4.52
C VAL A 106 8.80 9.37 -3.34
N ASN A 107 8.51 10.64 -3.53
CA ASN A 107 7.79 11.43 -2.53
C ASN A 107 6.28 11.27 -2.67
N GLN A 108 5.57 11.34 -1.54
CA GLN A 108 4.11 11.46 -1.53
C GLN A 108 3.66 12.88 -1.89
N PRO A 109 2.48 13.07 -2.54
CA PRO A 109 1.65 12.00 -3.08
C PRO A 109 2.23 11.39 -4.34
N VAL A 110 2.00 10.10 -4.55
CA VAL A 110 2.38 9.36 -5.76
C VAL A 110 1.23 8.44 -6.20
N SER A 111 1.05 8.28 -7.51
CA SER A 111 -0.01 7.44 -8.04
C SER A 111 0.43 6.71 -9.29
N ILE A 112 -0.02 5.46 -9.45
CA ILE A 112 0.23 4.60 -10.60
C ILE A 112 -1.06 4.11 -11.25
N GLY A 113 -0.95 3.69 -12.51
CA GLY A 113 -2.05 3.16 -13.31
C GLY A 113 -2.73 4.21 -14.19
N SER A 114 -3.76 3.79 -14.95
CA SER A 114 -4.40 4.63 -15.96
C SER A 114 -5.13 5.87 -15.41
N GLY A 115 -5.70 5.77 -14.20
CA GLY A 115 -6.36 6.90 -13.53
C GLY A 115 -5.42 7.79 -12.72
N SER A 116 -4.10 7.47 -12.69
CA SER A 116 -3.09 8.23 -11.94
C SER A 116 -3.13 9.75 -12.22
N PRO A 117 -3.27 10.25 -13.47
CA PRO A 117 -3.28 11.70 -13.69
C PRO A 117 -4.42 12.41 -12.98
N PHE A 118 -5.58 11.78 -12.86
CA PHE A 118 -6.76 12.32 -12.18
C PHE A 118 -6.60 12.29 -10.66
N ALA A 119 -6.14 11.16 -10.12
CA ALA A 119 -5.86 11.04 -8.69
C ALA A 119 -4.79 12.02 -8.23
N MET A 120 -3.69 12.17 -8.99
CA MET A 120 -2.63 13.13 -8.70
C MET A 120 -3.11 14.56 -8.76
N ALA A 121 -3.91 14.94 -9.76
CA ALA A 121 -4.46 16.29 -9.84
C ALA A 121 -5.27 16.67 -8.60
N CYS A 122 -6.02 15.72 -8.02
CA CYS A 122 -6.76 15.91 -6.78
C CYS A 122 -5.82 15.95 -5.57
N ALA A 123 -4.89 15.00 -5.47
CA ALA A 123 -3.98 14.85 -4.33
C ALA A 123 -3.08 16.09 -4.15
N LEU A 124 -2.61 16.69 -5.24
CA LEU A 124 -1.81 17.93 -5.24
C LEU A 124 -2.61 19.18 -4.85
N ASN A 125 -3.94 19.10 -4.78
CA ASN A 125 -4.82 20.15 -4.28
C ASN A 125 -5.38 19.83 -2.88
N ASP A 126 -4.67 19.01 -2.10
CA ASP A 126 -5.01 18.63 -0.72
C ASP A 126 -6.40 17.97 -0.56
N ILE A 127 -6.91 17.37 -1.64
CA ILE A 127 -8.15 16.61 -1.61
C ILE A 127 -7.88 15.25 -0.95
N ASP A 128 -8.82 14.80 -0.15
CA ASP A 128 -8.81 13.50 0.52
C ASP A 128 -8.58 12.33 -0.46
N GLY A 129 -7.82 11.31 -0.02
CA GLY A 129 -7.40 10.21 -0.89
C GLY A 129 -8.56 9.39 -1.45
N VAL A 130 -9.63 9.16 -0.68
CA VAL A 130 -10.84 8.47 -1.18
C VAL A 130 -11.46 9.26 -2.32
N LYS A 131 -11.60 10.59 -2.16
CA LYS A 131 -12.13 11.48 -3.20
C LYS A 131 -11.23 11.56 -4.43
N CYS A 132 -9.92 11.42 -4.26
CA CYS A 132 -8.98 11.33 -5.37
C CYS A 132 -9.26 10.08 -6.22
N ILE A 133 -9.50 8.93 -5.57
CA ILE A 133 -9.87 7.69 -6.28
C ILE A 133 -11.27 7.78 -6.89
N GLU A 134 -12.24 8.37 -6.18
CA GLU A 134 -13.59 8.63 -6.75
C GLU A 134 -13.51 9.45 -8.03
N THR A 135 -12.67 10.49 -8.05
CA THR A 135 -12.45 11.32 -9.23
C THR A 135 -11.82 10.52 -10.37
N ALA A 136 -10.82 9.68 -10.07
CA ALA A 136 -10.23 8.80 -11.06
C ALA A 136 -11.25 7.80 -11.61
N ILE A 137 -12.09 7.20 -10.78
CA ILE A 137 -13.18 6.29 -11.18
C ILE A 137 -14.17 7.01 -12.12
N HIS A 138 -14.41 8.29 -11.89
CA HIS A 138 -15.36 9.07 -12.70
C HIS A 138 -14.82 9.43 -14.08
N LEU A 139 -13.50 9.62 -14.20
CA LEU A 139 -12.85 10.16 -15.40
C LEU A 139 -12.08 9.11 -16.20
N ASP A 140 -11.63 8.02 -15.57
CA ASP A 140 -10.92 6.94 -16.22
C ASP A 140 -11.82 5.70 -16.38
N ALA A 141 -12.13 5.34 -17.61
CA ALA A 141 -12.90 4.14 -17.91
C ALA A 141 -12.24 2.82 -17.42
N GLY A 142 -10.96 2.87 -17.09
CA GLY A 142 -10.21 1.72 -16.57
C GLY A 142 -10.25 1.58 -15.06
N SER A 143 -10.80 2.56 -14.35
CA SER A 143 -10.92 2.56 -12.88
C SER A 143 -12.37 2.43 -12.46
N GLY A 144 -12.65 1.76 -11.34
CA GLY A 144 -14.02 1.53 -10.87
C GLY A 144 -14.10 0.54 -9.71
N GLY A 145 -15.32 0.12 -9.36
CA GLY A 145 -15.56 -0.82 -8.28
C GLY A 145 -15.39 -0.24 -6.88
N GLU A 146 -15.25 -1.10 -5.89
CA GLU A 146 -15.10 -0.71 -4.50
C GLU A 146 -13.72 -0.10 -4.24
N ILE A 147 -13.68 1.03 -3.53
CA ILE A 147 -12.42 1.68 -3.15
C ILE A 147 -11.79 0.91 -2.00
N GLN A 148 -10.51 0.59 -2.16
CA GLN A 148 -9.68 -0.05 -1.17
C GLN A 148 -8.86 1.03 -0.47
N VAL A 149 -8.76 0.94 0.85
CA VAL A 149 -7.95 1.84 1.69
C VAL A 149 -7.19 0.98 2.67
N GLU A 150 -5.88 1.16 2.72
CA GLU A 150 -5.00 0.50 3.67
C GLU A 150 -4.12 1.54 4.36
N SER A 151 -3.97 1.39 5.67
CA SER A 151 -3.08 2.20 6.51
C SER A 151 -2.38 1.31 7.52
N PHE A 152 -1.27 1.78 8.05
CA PHE A 152 -0.67 1.14 9.22
C PHE A 152 -1.52 1.43 10.46
N PRO A 153 -1.54 0.52 11.45
CA PRO A 153 -2.12 0.84 12.75
C PRO A 153 -1.46 2.12 13.30
N GLU A 154 -2.23 3.00 13.89
CA GLU A 154 -1.66 4.09 14.66
C GLU A 154 -0.82 3.46 15.80
N GLU A 155 0.47 3.82 15.88
CA GLU A 155 1.24 3.47 17.07
C GLU A 155 0.58 4.17 18.25
N GLU A 156 -0.02 3.39 19.17
CA GLU A 156 -0.48 3.96 20.44
C GLU A 156 0.74 4.59 21.11
N GLU A 157 0.72 5.90 21.30
CA GLU A 157 1.78 6.57 22.04
C GLU A 157 1.94 5.86 23.40
N PRO A 158 3.18 5.51 23.79
CA PRO A 158 3.38 4.84 25.06
C PRO A 158 2.81 5.71 26.16
N LYS A 159 1.85 5.13 26.91
CA LYS A 159 1.19 5.84 28.01
C LYS A 159 2.22 6.45 28.92
N THR A 160 2.05 7.70 29.25
CA THR A 160 2.93 8.42 30.17
C THR A 160 2.83 7.83 31.58
N ALA A 161 3.85 8.05 32.40
CA ALA A 161 3.84 7.58 33.79
C ALA A 161 2.61 8.10 34.57
N GLU A 162 2.16 9.33 34.28
CA GLU A 162 0.98 9.95 34.89
C GLU A 162 -0.32 9.23 34.46
N GLU A 163 -0.40 8.84 33.18
CA GLU A 163 -1.56 8.08 32.66
C GLU A 163 -1.60 6.65 33.24
N LEU A 164 -0.46 6.00 33.36
CA LEU A 164 -0.33 4.68 33.98
C LEU A 164 -0.70 4.72 35.48
N GLU A 165 -0.31 5.76 36.22
CA GLU A 165 -0.69 5.94 37.63
C GLU A 165 -2.19 6.24 37.81
N ALA A 166 -2.84 6.82 36.83
CA ALA A 166 -4.28 7.11 36.85
C ALA A 166 -5.15 5.90 36.47
N MET A 167 -4.55 4.85 35.90
CA MET A 167 -5.29 3.65 35.48
C MET A 167 -5.68 2.78 36.67
N SER A 168 -6.86 2.17 36.55
CA SER A 168 -7.32 1.17 37.52
C SER A 168 -6.47 -0.12 37.42
N ARG A 169 -6.51 -0.93 38.49
CA ARG A 169 -5.79 -2.21 38.48
C ARG A 169 -6.25 -3.16 37.36
N GLU A 170 -7.53 -3.09 36.99
CA GLU A 170 -8.10 -3.93 35.94
C GLU A 170 -7.60 -3.49 34.55
N GLU A 171 -7.50 -2.19 34.30
CA GLU A 171 -6.94 -1.63 33.06
C GLU A 171 -5.44 -1.91 32.90
N LEU A 172 -4.67 -1.82 33.99
CA LEU A 172 -3.23 -2.18 34.01
C LEU A 172 -3.03 -3.68 33.72
N LEU A 173 -3.86 -4.56 34.27
CA LEU A 173 -3.82 -5.98 33.97
C LEU A 173 -4.12 -6.28 32.50
N ALA A 174 -5.12 -5.63 31.93
CA ALA A 174 -5.46 -5.76 30.51
C ALA A 174 -4.30 -5.31 29.59
N LEU A 175 -3.64 -4.20 29.94
CA LEU A 175 -2.49 -3.68 29.20
C LEU A 175 -1.31 -4.68 29.23
N VAL A 176 -1.01 -5.25 30.38
CA VAL A 176 0.07 -6.25 30.53
C VAL A 176 -0.24 -7.51 29.73
N MET A 177 -1.50 -7.98 29.71
CA MET A 177 -1.89 -9.15 28.91
C MET A 177 -1.76 -8.90 27.40
N LEU A 178 -2.09 -7.71 26.90
CA LEU A 178 -1.87 -7.33 25.50
C LEU A 178 -0.38 -7.32 25.13
N MET A 179 0.47 -6.79 25.99
CA MET A 179 1.93 -6.76 25.77
C MET A 179 2.59 -8.16 25.81
N GLU A 180 1.95 -9.16 26.42
CA GLU A 180 2.42 -10.55 26.43
C GLU A 180 1.99 -11.34 25.19
N GLU A 181 0.87 -10.95 24.54
CA GLU A 181 0.38 -11.58 23.31
C GLU A 181 1.16 -11.13 22.06
N GLU A 182 1.87 -9.99 22.11
CA GLU A 182 2.69 -9.45 21.01
C GLU A 182 4.15 -9.98 21.00
N LYS A 183 4.51 -10.91 21.87
CA LYS A 183 5.86 -11.54 21.94
C LYS A 183 5.86 -12.94 21.35
#